data_8f0192f62ec98063cc7471704b263d53
#
_entry.id   8f0192f62ec98063cc7471704b263d53
#
_cell.length_a   1.000
_cell.length_b   1.000
_cell.length_c   1.000
_cell.angle_alpha   90.00
_cell.angle_beta   90.00
_cell.angle_gamma   90.00
#
_symmetry.space_group_name_H-M   'P 1'
#
loop_
_entity.id
_entity.type
_entity.pdbx_description
1 polymer ?
#
loop_
_entity_poly.entity_id
_entity_poly.type
_entity_poly.pdbx_seq_one_letter_code
_entity_poly.pdbx_strand_id
1 'polypeptide(L)'
;MTLATAPLPNDLQSLKALVSAQRAEIERLKMMIAKLRRTQFGRSSEQLEAMIDQLQLSLEELQVSQAEMTPPVEPAPRAVSRRKPLPEHLPRETRVHQPESQCTGCGGTLRHLGEDVSEVLEYVPARFKVIRHVRPKWVCRCCEHIAQVPAPSRPIARGLAGAGLLAHVLVSKFVDHLPLYRQSEIYAREGVDLERSTLADWVGQSSQLLRPLINALGHHVMSGHKVHADDTPIGVLAPGNGKTKTARLWTYVRDDRPAGDSTPAAVWFAYSADRKGQHPRAHLKSFSGILQADGYAGFAQLYATGAIAEAACWAHTRRKFYDVYTDQASPLAGEVLHRIAALYAIESEIRGQPPDQRKAVRQSRASPLLEQLHAWLNQTLTQVSKKSALGGAILYALNRWQALTRYCDDGRIEIDNNAAERALGRKNYLFAGSDAGGERAAAIYSLVGTAKLNGLNPQAYLTYVLEHIAEHPVNRVGELLPWNISLNHTDLCEAA
;
A
#
# COMPACT_ATOMS: atom_id res chain seq x y z
N MET A 1 9.02 -25.30 -9.75
CA MET A 1 9.69 -25.26 -8.43
C MET A 1 9.25 -23.98 -7.77
N THR A 2 8.35 -24.08 -6.83
CA THR A 2 7.85 -22.99 -6.01
C THR A 2 9.00 -22.53 -5.12
N LEU A 3 9.53 -21.36 -5.37
CA LEU A 3 10.24 -20.60 -4.33
C LEU A 3 9.17 -20.19 -3.31
N ALA A 4 8.90 -21.14 -2.38
CA ALA A 4 8.15 -20.82 -1.18
C ALA A 4 8.88 -19.68 -0.48
N THR A 5 8.14 -18.74 0.08
CA THR A 5 8.59 -17.72 1.02
C THR A 5 9.14 -18.42 2.29
N ALA A 6 10.29 -19.06 2.16
CA ALA A 6 11.07 -19.46 3.31
C ALA A 6 11.61 -18.18 3.97
N PRO A 7 11.60 -18.07 5.30
CA PRO A 7 12.27 -16.96 5.98
C PRO A 7 13.70 -16.86 5.46
N LEU A 8 14.18 -15.63 5.24
CA LEU A 8 15.54 -15.38 4.77
C LEU A 8 16.52 -16.08 5.69
N PRO A 9 17.52 -16.80 5.12
CA PRO A 9 18.54 -17.43 5.94
C PRO A 9 19.29 -16.36 6.73
N ASN A 10 19.52 -16.62 8.01
CA ASN A 10 20.24 -15.70 8.88
C ASN A 10 21.77 -15.80 8.75
N ASP A 11 22.28 -16.71 7.93
CA ASP A 11 23.72 -16.88 7.72
C ASP A 11 24.17 -16.25 6.39
N LEU A 12 25.37 -15.66 6.41
CA LEU A 12 25.96 -14.94 5.27
C LEU A 12 26.18 -15.82 4.05
N GLN A 13 26.42 -17.12 4.25
CA GLN A 13 26.75 -18.04 3.16
C GLN A 13 25.48 -18.42 2.38
N SER A 14 24.38 -18.69 3.07
CA SER A 14 23.08 -18.97 2.47
C SER A 14 22.49 -17.72 1.79
N LEU A 15 22.69 -16.53 2.36
CA LEU A 15 22.32 -15.26 1.72
C LEU A 15 23.09 -15.02 0.43
N LYS A 16 24.41 -15.29 0.41
CA LYS A 16 25.22 -15.19 -0.81
C LYS A 16 24.77 -16.20 -1.88
N ALA A 17 24.44 -17.43 -1.48
CA ALA A 17 23.93 -18.45 -2.39
C ALA A 17 22.58 -18.03 -3.00
N LEU A 18 21.68 -17.48 -2.20
CA LEU A 18 20.36 -16.96 -2.66
C LEU A 18 20.55 -15.81 -3.65
N VAL A 19 21.39 -14.83 -3.35
CA VAL A 19 21.70 -13.73 -4.26
C VAL A 19 22.32 -14.20 -5.57
N SER A 20 23.22 -15.20 -5.52
CA SER A 20 23.80 -15.79 -6.72
C SER A 20 22.76 -16.52 -7.57
N ALA A 21 21.84 -17.26 -6.94
CA ALA A 21 20.74 -17.93 -7.63
C ALA A 21 19.79 -16.93 -8.30
N GLN A 22 19.43 -15.83 -7.61
CA GLN A 22 18.61 -14.76 -8.19
C GLN A 22 19.30 -14.08 -9.37
N ARG A 23 20.61 -13.81 -9.28
CA ARG A 23 21.39 -13.25 -10.41
C ARG A 23 21.38 -14.17 -11.63
N ALA A 24 21.59 -15.46 -11.42
CA ALA A 24 21.55 -16.46 -12.50
C ALA A 24 20.18 -16.50 -13.17
N GLU A 25 19.09 -16.44 -12.40
CA GLU A 25 17.73 -16.42 -12.94
C GLU A 25 17.42 -15.12 -13.70
N ILE A 26 17.87 -13.97 -13.22
CA ILE A 26 17.77 -12.68 -13.94
C ILE A 26 18.46 -12.79 -15.31
N GLU A 27 19.68 -13.31 -15.38
CA GLU A 27 20.40 -13.47 -16.66
C GLU A 27 19.71 -14.48 -17.57
N ARG A 28 19.16 -15.57 -17.03
CA ARG A 28 18.38 -16.54 -17.79
C ARG A 28 17.14 -15.90 -18.43
N LEU A 29 16.38 -15.10 -17.65
CA LEU A 29 15.20 -14.40 -18.15
C LEU A 29 15.55 -13.36 -19.22
N LYS A 30 16.63 -12.59 -19.03
CA LYS A 30 17.13 -11.64 -20.05
C LYS A 30 17.43 -12.33 -21.38
N MET A 31 18.13 -13.47 -21.35
CA MET A 31 18.43 -14.25 -22.56
C MET A 31 17.16 -14.79 -23.22
N MET A 32 16.16 -15.24 -22.43
CA MET A 32 14.92 -15.75 -22.96
C MET A 32 14.10 -14.64 -23.63
N ILE A 33 13.99 -13.46 -23.01
CA ILE A 33 13.34 -12.27 -23.60
C ILE A 33 14.04 -11.87 -24.90
N ALA A 34 15.37 -11.81 -24.91
CA ALA A 34 16.14 -11.49 -26.11
C ALA A 34 15.91 -12.50 -27.25
N LYS A 35 15.81 -13.80 -26.92
CA LYS A 35 15.50 -14.86 -27.88
C LYS A 35 14.09 -14.70 -28.46
N LEU A 36 13.08 -14.48 -27.59
CA LEU A 36 11.68 -14.27 -28.00
C LEU A 36 11.53 -13.02 -28.88
N ARG A 37 12.19 -11.92 -28.55
CA ARG A 37 12.17 -10.69 -29.38
C ARG A 37 12.77 -10.91 -30.78
N ARG A 38 13.79 -11.78 -30.94
CA ARG A 38 14.36 -12.13 -32.25
C ARG A 38 13.44 -12.99 -33.13
N THR A 39 12.51 -13.74 -32.49
CA THR A 39 11.58 -14.62 -33.23
C THR A 39 10.24 -13.94 -33.58
N GLN A 40 10.08 -12.66 -33.33
CA GLN A 40 8.84 -11.91 -33.42
C GLN A 40 8.35 -11.58 -34.84
N PHE A 41 8.97 -12.15 -35.91
CA PHE A 41 8.53 -11.95 -37.27
C PHE A 41 7.64 -13.10 -37.78
N GLY A 42 6.33 -13.10 -37.38
CA GLY A 42 5.33 -14.06 -37.86
C GLY A 42 3.97 -13.96 -37.15
N ARG A 43 2.95 -14.58 -37.80
CA ARG A 43 1.50 -14.50 -37.47
C ARG A 43 1.02 -14.94 -36.06
N SER A 44 1.86 -15.12 -35.06
CA SER A 44 1.51 -15.47 -33.69
C SER A 44 1.87 -14.35 -32.67
N SER A 45 1.73 -13.08 -33.08
CA SER A 45 2.31 -11.95 -32.32
C SER A 45 1.67 -11.71 -30.95
N GLU A 46 0.35 -11.82 -30.79
CA GLU A 46 -0.32 -11.47 -29.51
C GLU A 46 0.02 -12.41 -28.35
N GLN A 47 0.09 -13.72 -28.58
CA GLN A 47 0.47 -14.67 -27.51
C GLN A 47 1.95 -14.53 -27.15
N LEU A 48 2.80 -14.22 -28.14
CA LEU A 48 4.22 -14.00 -27.93
C LEU A 48 4.47 -12.68 -27.19
N GLU A 49 3.75 -11.62 -27.52
CA GLU A 49 3.80 -10.35 -26.79
C GLU A 49 3.36 -10.51 -25.35
N ALA A 50 2.23 -11.18 -25.09
CA ALA A 50 1.78 -11.47 -23.73
C ALA A 50 2.81 -12.29 -22.93
N MET A 51 3.51 -13.25 -23.58
CA MET A 51 4.57 -14.01 -22.94
C MET A 51 5.80 -13.15 -22.65
N ILE A 52 6.18 -12.25 -23.56
CA ILE A 52 7.28 -11.30 -23.34
C ILE A 52 6.97 -10.37 -22.19
N ASP A 53 5.76 -9.78 -22.15
CA ASP A 53 5.29 -8.93 -21.06
C ASP A 53 5.31 -9.65 -19.71
N GLN A 54 4.85 -10.91 -19.68
CA GLN A 54 4.89 -11.74 -18.47
C GLN A 54 6.31 -11.99 -17.98
N LEU A 55 7.24 -12.30 -18.88
CA LEU A 55 8.66 -12.50 -18.53
C LEU A 55 9.32 -11.20 -18.07
N GLN A 56 8.93 -10.06 -18.66
CA GLN A 56 9.41 -8.74 -18.22
C GLN A 56 8.96 -8.41 -16.83
N LEU A 57 7.67 -8.63 -16.49
CA LEU A 57 7.15 -8.44 -15.14
C LEU A 57 7.86 -9.32 -14.13
N SER A 58 8.10 -10.61 -14.45
CA SER A 58 8.84 -11.51 -13.58
C SER A 58 10.29 -11.05 -13.36
N LEU A 59 10.94 -10.53 -14.40
CA LEU A 59 12.28 -9.99 -14.31
C LEU A 59 12.33 -8.71 -13.48
N GLU A 60 11.35 -7.80 -13.62
CA GLU A 60 11.21 -6.60 -12.78
C GLU A 60 11.12 -6.96 -11.30
N GLU A 61 10.26 -7.92 -10.95
CA GLU A 61 10.06 -8.33 -9.57
C GLU A 61 11.31 -8.94 -8.95
N LEU A 62 12.07 -9.75 -9.71
CA LEU A 62 13.35 -10.29 -9.25
C LEU A 62 14.37 -9.18 -9.02
N GLN A 63 14.44 -8.18 -9.90
CA GLN A 63 15.35 -7.03 -9.76
C GLN A 63 14.97 -6.17 -8.54
N VAL A 64 13.69 -5.87 -8.35
CA VAL A 64 13.20 -5.14 -7.17
C VAL A 64 13.49 -5.90 -5.89
N SER A 65 13.25 -7.22 -5.85
CA SER A 65 13.55 -8.06 -4.69
C SER A 65 15.04 -8.08 -4.35
N GLN A 66 15.91 -8.13 -5.37
CA GLN A 66 17.34 -8.04 -5.17
C GLN A 66 17.78 -6.69 -4.58
N ALA A 67 17.18 -5.59 -5.07
CA ALA A 67 17.47 -4.24 -4.57
C ALA A 67 17.01 -4.07 -3.12
N GLU A 68 15.84 -4.58 -2.76
CA GLU A 68 15.31 -4.53 -1.39
C GLU A 68 16.19 -5.29 -0.39
N MET A 69 16.79 -6.42 -0.80
CA MET A 69 17.68 -7.23 0.03
C MET A 69 19.09 -6.70 0.13
N THR A 70 19.48 -5.73 -0.70
CA THR A 70 20.83 -5.18 -0.70
C THR A 70 20.95 -4.16 0.42
N PRO A 71 21.73 -4.38 1.49
CA PRO A 71 21.91 -3.40 2.55
C PRO A 71 22.55 -2.13 1.98
N PRO A 72 22.29 -0.95 2.57
CA PRO A 72 22.96 0.29 2.21
C PRO A 72 24.48 0.07 2.33
N VAL A 73 25.16 0.15 1.21
CA VAL A 73 26.61 -0.16 1.16
C VAL A 73 27.36 0.97 1.84
N GLU A 74 28.04 0.69 2.96
CA GLU A 74 29.11 1.54 3.46
C GLU A 74 30.19 1.74 2.38
N PRO A 75 30.81 2.93 2.31
CA PRO A 75 31.64 3.33 1.19
C PRO A 75 32.96 2.58 1.15
N ALA A 76 33.01 1.44 0.47
CA ALA A 76 34.29 0.90 0.00
C ALA A 76 34.76 1.70 -1.22
N PRO A 77 36.09 1.95 -1.38
CA PRO A 77 36.62 2.63 -2.54
C PRO A 77 36.38 1.78 -3.79
N ARG A 78 35.37 2.12 -4.57
CA ARG A 78 35.07 1.45 -5.85
C ARG A 78 35.75 2.20 -6.99
N ALA A 79 36.30 1.42 -7.96
CA ALA A 79 36.66 1.94 -9.25
C ALA A 79 35.54 2.80 -9.83
N VAL A 80 35.89 3.99 -10.30
CA VAL A 80 34.95 5.02 -10.79
C VAL A 80 34.18 4.46 -11.98
N SER A 81 32.99 3.92 -11.74
CA SER A 81 32.02 3.72 -12.79
C SER A 81 31.63 5.10 -13.31
N ARG A 82 32.02 5.44 -14.53
CA ARG A 82 31.63 6.70 -15.17
C ARG A 82 30.12 6.65 -15.42
N ARG A 83 29.34 7.25 -14.52
CA ARG A 83 27.91 7.49 -14.76
C ARG A 83 27.78 8.35 -16.01
N LYS A 84 26.81 8.01 -16.90
CA LYS A 84 26.45 8.89 -17.99
C LYS A 84 26.02 10.25 -17.39
N PRO A 85 26.46 11.38 -17.94
CA PRO A 85 26.00 12.69 -17.50
C PRO A 85 24.47 12.79 -17.71
N LEU A 86 23.80 13.58 -16.88
CA LEU A 86 22.39 13.88 -17.08
C LEU A 86 22.21 14.68 -18.38
N PRO A 87 21.08 14.47 -19.14
CA PRO A 87 20.85 15.11 -20.41
C PRO A 87 20.97 16.63 -20.33
N GLU A 88 21.75 17.24 -21.24
CA GLU A 88 22.03 18.68 -21.21
C GLU A 88 20.79 19.54 -21.54
N HIS A 89 19.83 19.01 -22.30
CA HIS A 89 18.63 19.73 -22.69
C HIS A 89 17.62 19.94 -21.55
N LEU A 90 17.77 19.22 -20.41
CA LEU A 90 16.86 19.38 -19.30
C LEU A 90 17.13 20.69 -18.54
N PRO A 91 16.08 21.39 -18.07
CA PRO A 91 16.25 22.55 -17.23
C PRO A 91 16.96 22.20 -15.91
N ARG A 92 17.86 23.08 -15.50
CA ARG A 92 18.65 22.91 -14.26
C ARG A 92 18.25 23.95 -13.23
N GLU A 93 17.81 23.48 -12.08
CA GLU A 93 17.60 24.28 -10.89
C GLU A 93 18.85 24.19 -10.03
N THR A 94 19.51 25.32 -9.78
CA THR A 94 20.74 25.37 -8.96
C THR A 94 20.38 25.71 -7.52
N ARG A 95 20.73 24.82 -6.57
CA ARG A 95 20.60 25.06 -5.12
C ARG A 95 21.99 25.19 -4.53
N VAL A 96 22.28 26.37 -4.00
CA VAL A 96 23.59 26.69 -3.37
C VAL A 96 23.44 26.51 -1.85
N HIS A 97 24.28 25.65 -1.27
CA HIS A 97 24.32 25.40 0.18
C HIS A 97 25.55 26.09 0.76
N GLN A 98 25.38 27.28 1.35
CA GLN A 98 26.44 28.05 1.93
C GLN A 98 26.59 27.80 3.42
N PRO A 99 27.83 27.70 3.97
CA PRO A 99 28.06 27.70 5.40
C PRO A 99 27.81 29.10 5.98
N GLU A 100 27.74 29.18 7.31
CA GLU A 100 27.68 30.46 8.03
C GLU A 100 28.88 31.37 7.65
N SER A 101 28.70 32.69 7.76
CA SER A 101 29.69 33.68 7.32
C SER A 101 30.95 33.71 8.18
N GLN A 102 30.89 33.12 9.39
CA GLN A 102 31.99 33.10 10.35
C GLN A 102 32.55 31.67 10.55
N CYS A 103 33.86 31.61 10.83
CA CYS A 103 34.52 30.34 11.15
C CYS A 103 34.02 29.81 12.49
N THR A 104 33.50 28.60 12.52
CA THR A 104 33.02 27.93 13.74
C THR A 104 34.15 27.62 14.74
N GLY A 105 35.41 27.58 14.30
CA GLY A 105 36.55 27.30 15.15
C GLY A 105 37.17 28.53 15.83
N CYS A 106 37.13 29.73 15.20
CA CYS A 106 37.80 30.93 15.73
C CYS A 106 37.03 32.23 15.50
N GLY A 107 35.84 32.23 14.92
CA GLY A 107 35.04 33.44 14.62
C GLY A 107 35.57 34.29 13.48
N GLY A 108 36.69 33.94 12.83
CA GLY A 108 37.33 34.71 11.77
C GLY A 108 36.57 34.66 10.44
N THR A 109 36.93 35.56 9.52
CA THR A 109 36.30 35.67 8.19
C THR A 109 36.69 34.50 7.28
N LEU A 110 35.71 33.90 6.65
CA LEU A 110 35.90 32.82 5.65
C LEU A 110 36.21 33.43 4.25
N ARG A 111 37.02 32.72 3.45
CA ARG A 111 37.20 32.99 2.02
C ARG A 111 36.81 31.78 1.20
N HIS A 112 36.29 31.98 -0.01
CA HIS A 112 35.95 30.91 -0.94
C HIS A 112 37.19 30.08 -1.30
N LEU A 113 37.11 28.76 -1.17
CA LEU A 113 38.19 27.82 -1.49
C LEU A 113 37.89 27.00 -2.76
N GLY A 114 36.63 26.71 -2.99
CA GLY A 114 36.15 25.90 -4.09
C GLY A 114 34.70 25.42 -3.83
N GLU A 115 34.17 24.60 -4.70
CA GLU A 115 32.81 24.06 -4.57
C GLU A 115 32.74 22.59 -4.95
N ASP A 116 31.90 21.84 -4.30
CA ASP A 116 31.49 20.52 -4.73
C ASP A 116 30.10 20.61 -5.38
N VAL A 117 29.96 20.05 -6.59
CA VAL A 117 28.70 20.06 -7.34
C VAL A 117 28.19 18.65 -7.48
N SER A 118 26.91 18.48 -7.22
CA SER A 118 26.21 17.22 -7.49
C SER A 118 24.85 17.47 -8.12
N GLU A 119 24.40 16.59 -9.02
CA GLU A 119 23.15 16.73 -9.72
C GLU A 119 22.19 15.60 -9.37
N VAL A 120 20.89 15.88 -9.34
CA VAL A 120 19.78 14.95 -9.12
C VAL A 120 18.75 15.16 -10.21
N LEU A 121 18.23 14.07 -10.77
CA LEU A 121 17.12 14.12 -11.71
C LEU A 121 15.80 14.15 -10.94
N GLU A 122 14.97 15.16 -11.21
CA GLU A 122 13.66 15.29 -10.58
C GLU A 122 12.56 15.27 -11.63
N TYR A 123 11.40 14.71 -11.26
CA TYR A 123 10.19 14.70 -12.08
C TYR A 123 9.24 15.79 -11.61
N VAL A 124 8.91 16.69 -12.51
CA VAL A 124 7.82 17.65 -12.33
C VAL A 124 6.69 17.20 -13.25
N PRO A 125 5.40 17.23 -12.85
CA PRO A 125 4.32 16.78 -13.73
C PRO A 125 4.49 17.29 -15.15
N ALA A 126 4.50 16.36 -16.12
CA ALA A 126 4.73 16.56 -17.55
C ALA A 126 6.16 16.98 -17.98
N ARG A 127 7.16 17.01 -17.08
CA ARG A 127 8.57 17.28 -17.48
C ARG A 127 9.57 16.79 -16.43
N PHE A 128 10.81 16.55 -16.88
CA PHE A 128 11.95 16.33 -16.00
C PHE A 128 12.72 17.64 -15.77
N LYS A 129 13.31 17.77 -14.60
CA LYS A 129 14.30 18.82 -14.29
C LYS A 129 15.53 18.21 -13.62
N VAL A 130 16.66 18.88 -13.71
CA VAL A 130 17.87 18.52 -12.97
C VAL A 130 18.06 19.50 -11.82
N ILE A 131 18.15 18.99 -10.59
CA ILE A 131 18.49 19.78 -9.43
C ILE A 131 19.99 19.68 -9.24
N ARG A 132 20.69 20.82 -9.40
CA ARG A 132 22.13 20.94 -9.25
C ARG A 132 22.46 21.48 -7.87
N HIS A 133 22.98 20.62 -6.99
CA HIS A 133 23.41 21.02 -5.65
C HIS A 133 24.86 21.49 -5.71
N VAL A 134 25.09 22.76 -5.39
CA VAL A 134 26.41 23.36 -5.30
C VAL A 134 26.74 23.62 -3.83
N ARG A 135 27.87 23.12 -3.38
CA ARG A 135 28.37 23.28 -2.01
C ARG A 135 29.74 23.95 -2.03
N PRO A 136 29.80 25.30 -1.93
CA PRO A 136 31.05 26.02 -1.87
C PRO A 136 31.87 25.62 -0.65
N LYS A 137 33.18 25.57 -0.81
CA LYS A 137 34.16 25.41 0.26
C LYS A 137 34.75 26.76 0.62
N TRP A 138 34.74 27.04 1.90
CA TRP A 138 35.30 28.28 2.44
C TRP A 138 36.43 27.97 3.40
N VAL A 139 37.49 28.73 3.36
CA VAL A 139 38.62 28.59 4.27
C VAL A 139 38.76 29.83 5.17
N CYS A 140 38.95 29.59 6.46
CA CYS A 140 39.20 30.67 7.42
C CYS A 140 40.58 31.27 7.19
N ARG A 141 40.68 32.62 7.14
CA ARG A 141 41.92 33.32 6.96
C ARG A 141 42.83 33.29 8.20
N CYS A 142 42.26 32.98 9.37
CA CYS A 142 42.97 33.02 10.63
C CYS A 142 43.51 31.64 11.06
N CYS A 143 42.73 30.59 10.91
CA CYS A 143 43.06 29.25 11.42
C CYS A 143 43.03 28.18 10.33
N GLU A 144 42.85 28.51 9.06
CA GLU A 144 42.80 27.61 7.90
C GLU A 144 41.72 26.55 7.97
N HIS A 145 40.79 26.63 8.93
CA HIS A 145 39.65 25.73 9.03
C HIS A 145 38.79 25.81 7.76
N ILE A 146 38.46 24.63 7.17
CA ILE A 146 37.59 24.54 5.99
C ILE A 146 36.15 24.36 6.46
N ALA A 147 35.28 25.29 6.09
CA ALA A 147 33.85 25.24 6.32
C ALA A 147 33.11 24.86 5.03
N GLN A 148 32.32 23.82 5.08
CA GLN A 148 31.45 23.38 3.99
C GLN A 148 30.17 22.76 4.59
N VAL A 149 29.01 23.09 4.03
CA VAL A 149 27.75 22.50 4.44
C VAL A 149 27.72 21.00 4.03
N PRO A 150 27.23 20.08 4.88
CA PRO A 150 27.02 18.68 4.50
C PRO A 150 26.18 18.54 3.22
N ALA A 151 26.38 17.46 2.49
CA ALA A 151 25.52 17.18 1.33
C ALA A 151 24.07 16.96 1.80
N PRO A 152 23.06 17.51 1.08
CA PRO A 152 21.67 17.22 1.39
C PRO A 152 21.44 15.70 1.38
N SER A 153 20.59 15.26 2.30
CA SER A 153 20.15 13.89 2.34
C SER A 153 19.44 13.49 1.03
N ARG A 154 19.53 12.24 0.69
CA ARG A 154 18.83 11.67 -0.45
C ARG A 154 18.08 10.41 -0.01
N PRO A 155 16.86 10.19 -0.50
CA PRO A 155 16.11 8.98 -0.18
C PRO A 155 16.92 7.70 -0.44
N ILE A 156 17.60 7.68 -1.57
CA ILE A 156 18.52 6.60 -1.95
C ILE A 156 19.95 7.15 -1.90
N ALA A 157 20.78 6.57 -1.05
CA ALA A 157 22.18 6.97 -0.91
C ALA A 157 22.90 6.93 -2.26
N ARG A 158 23.51 8.07 -2.66
CA ARG A 158 24.13 8.25 -3.98
C ARG A 158 23.17 8.05 -5.17
N GLY A 159 21.85 8.04 -4.93
CA GLY A 159 20.85 7.95 -5.97
C GLY A 159 20.90 9.13 -6.94
N LEU A 160 20.41 8.90 -8.16
CA LEU A 160 20.24 9.91 -9.19
C LEU A 160 18.86 10.58 -9.12
N ALA A 161 17.87 9.85 -8.62
CA ALA A 161 16.49 10.31 -8.53
C ALA A 161 16.27 11.21 -7.32
N GLY A 162 15.52 12.29 -7.53
CA GLY A 162 14.93 13.09 -6.48
C GLY A 162 13.69 12.41 -5.89
N ALA A 163 13.21 12.93 -4.77
CA ALA A 163 12.05 12.35 -4.07
C ALA A 163 10.78 12.36 -4.92
N GLY A 164 10.52 13.43 -5.69
CA GLY A 164 9.37 13.52 -6.58
C GLY A 164 9.40 12.49 -7.70
N LEU A 165 10.58 12.22 -8.29
CA LEU A 165 10.72 11.17 -9.30
C LEU A 165 10.49 9.78 -8.71
N LEU A 166 11.01 9.50 -7.51
CA LEU A 166 10.76 8.23 -6.82
C LEU A 166 9.28 8.05 -6.48
N ALA A 167 8.63 9.09 -5.96
CA ALA A 167 7.20 9.08 -5.69
C ALA A 167 6.38 8.83 -6.95
N HIS A 168 6.74 9.47 -8.07
CA HIS A 168 6.09 9.27 -9.36
C HIS A 168 6.22 7.83 -9.85
N VAL A 169 7.41 7.23 -9.78
CA VAL A 169 7.63 5.82 -10.16
C VAL A 169 6.77 4.87 -9.32
N LEU A 170 6.69 5.12 -8.00
CA LEU A 170 5.87 4.30 -7.09
C LEU A 170 4.37 4.44 -7.39
N VAL A 171 3.88 5.68 -7.55
CA VAL A 171 2.46 5.93 -7.86
C VAL A 171 2.09 5.32 -9.21
N SER A 172 2.88 5.59 -10.25
CA SER A 172 2.66 5.02 -11.58
C SER A 172 2.63 3.49 -11.57
N LYS A 173 3.53 2.84 -10.80
CA LYS A 173 3.55 1.37 -10.74
C LYS A 173 2.38 0.79 -9.95
N PHE A 174 2.09 1.32 -8.77
CA PHE A 174 1.18 0.69 -7.81
C PHE A 174 -0.24 1.26 -7.84
N VAL A 175 -0.42 2.51 -8.26
CA VAL A 175 -1.73 3.17 -8.30
C VAL A 175 -2.29 3.23 -9.73
N ASP A 176 -1.43 3.57 -10.70
CA ASP A 176 -1.80 3.69 -12.11
C ASP A 176 -1.57 2.39 -12.89
N HIS A 177 -1.01 1.37 -12.23
CA HIS A 177 -0.74 0.02 -12.78
C HIS A 177 0.15 0.02 -14.03
N LEU A 178 1.10 0.99 -14.11
CA LEU A 178 2.10 1.06 -15.17
C LEU A 178 3.34 0.22 -14.83
N PRO A 179 3.62 -0.87 -15.55
CA PRO A 179 4.84 -1.64 -15.38
C PRO A 179 6.09 -0.79 -15.63
N LEU A 180 7.20 -1.12 -14.96
CA LEU A 180 8.43 -0.33 -15.05
C LEU A 180 9.00 -0.28 -16.49
N TYR A 181 8.83 -1.34 -17.27
CA TYR A 181 9.28 -1.33 -18.65
C TYR A 181 8.51 -0.30 -19.51
N ARG A 182 7.20 -0.11 -19.26
CA ARG A 182 6.42 0.94 -19.93
C ARG A 182 6.80 2.33 -19.44
N GLN A 183 7.06 2.49 -18.15
CA GLN A 183 7.58 3.75 -17.62
C GLN A 183 8.92 4.12 -18.26
N SER A 184 9.85 3.15 -18.39
CA SER A 184 11.12 3.35 -19.09
C SER A 184 10.94 3.84 -20.53
N GLU A 185 9.99 3.23 -21.27
CA GLU A 185 9.67 3.66 -22.64
C GLU A 185 9.02 5.05 -22.70
N ILE A 186 8.17 5.41 -21.73
CA ILE A 186 7.56 6.74 -21.62
C ILE A 186 8.67 7.77 -21.41
N TYR A 187 9.56 7.55 -20.45
CA TYR A 187 10.66 8.48 -20.12
C TYR A 187 11.65 8.63 -21.30
N ALA A 188 11.92 7.54 -22.03
CA ALA A 188 12.77 7.59 -23.23
C ALA A 188 12.17 8.52 -24.31
N ARG A 189 10.82 8.53 -24.48
CA ARG A 189 10.16 9.47 -25.41
C ARG A 189 10.25 10.93 -24.95
N GLU A 190 10.41 11.15 -23.64
CA GLU A 190 10.63 12.47 -23.05
C GLU A 190 12.13 12.86 -23.03
N GLY A 191 12.99 12.07 -23.68
CA GLY A 191 14.43 12.32 -23.81
C GLY A 191 15.25 11.91 -22.59
N VAL A 192 14.67 11.13 -21.65
CA VAL A 192 15.37 10.65 -20.45
C VAL A 192 15.48 9.13 -20.48
N ASP A 193 16.69 8.64 -20.71
CA ASP A 193 16.99 7.21 -20.78
C ASP A 193 17.18 6.62 -19.36
N LEU A 194 16.12 6.01 -18.84
CA LEU A 194 16.11 5.30 -17.56
C LEU A 194 15.84 3.81 -17.80
N GLU A 195 16.86 3.01 -17.57
CA GLU A 195 16.72 1.56 -17.71
C GLU A 195 15.70 0.99 -16.69
N ARG A 196 14.96 -0.02 -17.11
CA ARG A 196 14.02 -0.73 -16.24
C ARG A 196 14.68 -1.27 -14.95
N SER A 197 15.93 -1.76 -15.05
CA SER A 197 16.71 -2.23 -13.90
C SER A 197 16.95 -1.12 -12.87
N THR A 198 17.19 0.11 -13.31
CA THR A 198 17.32 1.28 -12.45
C THR A 198 16.01 1.61 -11.74
N LEU A 199 14.89 1.58 -12.47
CA LEU A 199 13.57 1.80 -11.87
C LEU A 199 13.22 0.70 -10.85
N ALA A 200 13.57 -0.56 -11.13
CA ALA A 200 13.36 -1.68 -10.21
C ALA A 200 14.21 -1.53 -8.93
N ASP A 201 15.46 -1.10 -9.06
CA ASP A 201 16.32 -0.78 -7.93
C ASP A 201 15.73 0.32 -7.05
N TRP A 202 15.22 1.40 -7.65
CA TRP A 202 14.56 2.49 -6.92
C TRP A 202 13.31 2.04 -6.16
N VAL A 203 12.47 1.19 -6.78
CA VAL A 203 11.28 0.63 -6.12
C VAL A 203 11.68 -0.23 -4.93
N GLY A 204 12.70 -1.09 -5.06
CA GLY A 204 13.19 -1.93 -3.96
C GLY A 204 13.72 -1.12 -2.80
N GLN A 205 14.64 -0.17 -3.06
CA GLN A 205 15.24 0.68 -2.04
C GLN A 205 14.20 1.60 -1.37
N SER A 206 13.28 2.19 -2.13
CA SER A 206 12.19 2.98 -1.57
C SER A 206 11.27 2.14 -0.67
N SER A 207 10.93 0.91 -1.05
CA SER A 207 10.12 0.01 -0.24
C SER A 207 10.80 -0.32 1.10
N GLN A 208 12.12 -0.55 1.08
CA GLN A 208 12.91 -0.76 2.30
C GLN A 208 12.91 0.48 3.19
N LEU A 209 13.14 1.65 2.62
CA LEU A 209 13.17 2.93 3.34
C LEU A 209 11.83 3.25 4.01
N LEU A 210 10.71 2.95 3.36
CA LEU A 210 9.34 3.21 3.84
C LEU A 210 8.85 2.19 4.88
N ARG A 211 9.53 1.07 5.08
CA ARG A 211 9.09 -0.03 5.98
C ARG A 211 8.79 0.40 7.42
N PRO A 212 9.61 1.23 8.09
CA PRO A 212 9.31 1.71 9.45
C PRO A 212 8.00 2.50 9.51
N LEU A 213 7.71 3.32 8.50
CA LEU A 213 6.48 4.11 8.43
C LEU A 213 5.24 3.21 8.22
N ILE A 214 5.36 2.18 7.39
CA ILE A 214 4.31 1.19 7.15
C ILE A 214 4.00 0.40 8.43
N ASN A 215 5.03 0.06 9.21
CA ASN A 215 4.86 -0.60 10.50
C ASN A 215 4.15 0.32 11.51
N ALA A 216 4.53 1.61 11.58
CA ALA A 216 3.86 2.59 12.44
C ALA A 216 2.38 2.75 12.05
N LEU A 217 2.08 2.76 10.75
CA LEU A 217 0.70 2.78 10.24
C LEU A 217 -0.09 1.53 10.66
N GLY A 218 0.51 0.34 10.53
CA GLY A 218 -0.10 -0.91 10.98
C GLY A 218 -0.39 -0.89 12.49
N HIS A 219 0.52 -0.38 13.30
CA HIS A 219 0.30 -0.21 14.74
C HIS A 219 -0.86 0.77 15.02
N HIS A 220 -0.96 1.89 14.31
CA HIS A 220 -2.08 2.82 14.46
C HIS A 220 -3.42 2.16 14.14
N VAL A 221 -3.51 1.37 13.07
CA VAL A 221 -4.74 0.65 12.72
C VAL A 221 -5.10 -0.36 13.80
N MET A 222 -4.12 -1.14 14.28
CA MET A 222 -4.34 -2.21 15.28
C MET A 222 -4.49 -1.70 16.71
N SER A 223 -4.21 -0.43 16.99
CA SER A 223 -4.45 0.18 18.32
C SER A 223 -5.90 0.64 18.51
N GLY A 224 -6.74 0.58 17.47
CA GLY A 224 -8.16 0.92 17.56
C GLY A 224 -8.97 -0.10 18.35
N HIS A 225 -10.13 0.33 18.84
CA HIS A 225 -11.09 -0.57 19.52
C HIS A 225 -11.86 -1.43 18.49
N LYS A 226 -12.03 -0.94 17.28
CA LYS A 226 -12.71 -1.59 16.18
C LYS A 226 -11.82 -1.55 14.94
N VAL A 227 -11.76 -2.67 14.22
CA VAL A 227 -11.10 -2.76 12.91
C VAL A 227 -12.04 -3.42 11.91
N HIS A 228 -12.19 -2.82 10.76
CA HIS A 228 -12.85 -3.43 9.62
C HIS A 228 -11.86 -4.30 8.85
N ALA A 229 -12.24 -5.52 8.48
CA ALA A 229 -11.39 -6.43 7.73
C ALA A 229 -12.10 -7.01 6.50
N ASP A 230 -11.36 -7.13 5.41
CA ASP A 230 -11.79 -7.79 4.17
C ASP A 230 -10.60 -8.46 3.50
N ASP A 231 -10.83 -9.39 2.56
CA ASP A 231 -9.79 -9.96 1.73
C ASP A 231 -10.16 -9.94 0.25
N THR A 232 -9.23 -9.54 -0.59
CA THR A 232 -9.41 -9.48 -2.04
C THR A 232 -8.44 -10.43 -2.74
N PRO A 233 -8.92 -11.23 -3.72
CA PRO A 233 -8.03 -12.07 -4.52
C PRO A 233 -7.11 -11.22 -5.39
N ILE A 234 -5.83 -11.58 -5.45
CA ILE A 234 -4.83 -10.99 -6.33
C ILE A 234 -4.17 -12.08 -7.16
N GLY A 235 -4.09 -11.86 -8.48
CA GLY A 235 -3.37 -12.75 -9.37
C GLY A 235 -1.86 -12.59 -9.21
N VAL A 236 -1.13 -13.69 -9.04
CA VAL A 236 0.33 -13.66 -8.94
C VAL A 236 0.93 -14.58 -9.99
N LEU A 237 1.96 -14.11 -10.70
CA LEU A 237 2.66 -14.93 -11.66
C LEU A 237 3.27 -16.16 -10.99
N ALA A 238 3.09 -17.31 -11.60
CA ALA A 238 3.72 -18.57 -11.20
C ALA A 238 4.50 -19.13 -12.39
N PRO A 239 5.73 -18.65 -12.64
CA PRO A 239 6.54 -19.07 -13.78
C PRO A 239 6.68 -20.59 -13.85
N GLY A 240 6.50 -21.15 -15.03
CA GLY A 240 6.55 -22.61 -15.25
C GLY A 240 5.22 -23.35 -15.16
N ASN A 241 4.16 -22.75 -14.59
CA ASN A 241 2.85 -23.40 -14.41
C ASN A 241 1.80 -23.03 -15.48
N GLY A 242 2.10 -22.10 -16.40
CA GLY A 242 1.17 -21.61 -17.40
C GLY A 242 -0.09 -20.92 -16.88
N LYS A 243 -0.20 -20.73 -15.55
CA LYS A 243 -1.33 -20.10 -14.86
C LYS A 243 -0.83 -19.22 -13.73
N THR A 244 -1.57 -18.15 -13.45
CA THR A 244 -1.37 -17.36 -12.22
C THR A 244 -1.91 -18.13 -11.02
N LYS A 245 -1.25 -18.00 -9.86
CA LYS A 245 -1.82 -18.41 -8.58
C LYS A 245 -2.68 -17.28 -8.00
N THR A 246 -3.70 -17.65 -7.22
CA THR A 246 -4.53 -16.68 -6.52
C THR A 246 -4.01 -16.50 -5.10
N ALA A 247 -3.41 -15.36 -4.86
CA ALA A 247 -3.01 -14.88 -3.54
C ALA A 247 -4.11 -13.98 -2.93
N ARG A 248 -3.84 -13.39 -1.78
CA ARG A 248 -4.78 -12.51 -1.08
C ARG A 248 -4.12 -11.22 -0.64
N LEU A 249 -4.87 -10.14 -0.80
CA LEU A 249 -4.60 -8.84 -0.21
C LEU A 249 -5.63 -8.62 0.91
N TRP A 250 -5.16 -8.63 2.15
CA TRP A 250 -5.96 -8.38 3.34
C TRP A 250 -6.02 -6.89 3.58
N THR A 251 -7.20 -6.39 3.87
CA THR A 251 -7.47 -4.98 4.12
C THR A 251 -7.90 -4.81 5.58
N TYR A 252 -7.24 -3.96 6.32
CA TYR A 252 -7.61 -3.59 7.69
C TYR A 252 -7.81 -2.08 7.75
N VAL A 253 -9.01 -1.65 8.16
CA VAL A 253 -9.36 -0.23 8.21
C VAL A 253 -9.77 0.16 9.61
N ARG A 254 -9.16 1.21 10.13
CA ARG A 254 -9.64 1.98 11.27
C ARG A 254 -10.30 3.24 10.75
N ASP A 255 -11.60 3.37 10.93
CA ASP A 255 -12.36 4.58 10.61
C ASP A 255 -13.49 4.75 11.64
N ASP A 256 -13.27 5.63 12.59
CA ASP A 256 -14.20 5.88 13.69
C ASP A 256 -14.99 7.19 13.50
N ARG A 257 -14.78 7.91 12.38
CA ARG A 257 -15.50 9.14 12.02
C ARG A 257 -17.02 8.99 11.97
N PRO A 258 -17.60 7.86 11.51
CA PRO A 258 -19.05 7.67 11.57
C PRO A 258 -19.63 7.66 12.98
N ALA A 259 -18.80 7.42 14.00
CA ALA A 259 -19.17 7.51 15.42
C ALA A 259 -18.75 8.84 16.06
N GLY A 260 -18.44 9.88 15.26
CA GLY A 260 -18.06 11.20 15.75
C GLY A 260 -16.66 11.29 16.37
N ASP A 261 -15.81 10.27 16.20
CA ASP A 261 -14.45 10.26 16.70
C ASP A 261 -13.52 10.97 15.70
N SER A 262 -12.65 11.83 16.21
CA SER A 262 -11.69 12.61 15.42
C SER A 262 -10.38 11.87 15.13
N THR A 263 -10.22 10.64 15.63
CA THR A 263 -9.01 9.83 15.35
C THR A 263 -8.85 9.64 13.85
N PRO A 264 -7.64 9.90 13.32
CA PRO A 264 -7.39 9.80 11.89
C PRO A 264 -7.70 8.42 11.32
N ALA A 265 -8.47 8.39 10.24
CA ALA A 265 -8.78 7.16 9.54
C ALA A 265 -7.54 6.62 8.81
N ALA A 266 -7.35 5.30 8.86
CA ALA A 266 -6.21 4.67 8.26
C ALA A 266 -6.55 3.30 7.68
N VAL A 267 -5.84 2.90 6.64
CA VAL A 267 -5.91 1.56 6.05
C VAL A 267 -4.53 0.93 6.04
N TRP A 268 -4.47 -0.32 6.47
CA TRP A 268 -3.28 -1.14 6.37
C TRP A 268 -3.59 -2.39 5.55
N PHE A 269 -2.79 -2.62 4.52
CA PHE A 269 -2.89 -3.82 3.68
C PHE A 269 -1.79 -4.80 4.02
N ALA A 270 -2.12 -6.08 4.01
CA ALA A 270 -1.18 -7.17 4.17
C ALA A 270 -1.37 -8.20 3.05
N TYR A 271 -0.29 -8.76 2.57
CA TYR A 271 -0.29 -9.77 1.51
C TYR A 271 -0.17 -11.18 2.10
N SER A 272 -0.80 -12.16 1.44
CA SER A 272 -0.51 -13.58 1.68
C SER A 272 -0.63 -14.41 0.41
N ALA A 273 0.17 -15.47 0.32
CA ALA A 273 0.21 -16.35 -0.85
C ALA A 273 -1.06 -17.21 -1.02
N ASP A 274 -1.87 -17.33 0.03
CA ASP A 274 -3.14 -18.07 0.04
C ASP A 274 -4.15 -17.45 1.03
N ARG A 275 -5.37 -18.02 1.10
CA ARG A 275 -6.47 -17.55 1.98
C ARG A 275 -6.52 -18.27 3.33
N LYS A 276 -5.47 -18.88 3.83
CA LYS A 276 -5.54 -19.61 5.09
C LYS A 276 -5.69 -18.70 6.31
N GLY A 277 -6.48 -19.14 7.30
CA GLY A 277 -6.74 -18.39 8.54
C GLY A 277 -5.50 -18.09 9.40
N GLN A 278 -4.35 -18.74 9.14
CA GLN A 278 -3.08 -18.43 9.81
C GLN A 278 -2.61 -16.99 9.52
N HIS A 279 -2.89 -16.44 8.34
CA HIS A 279 -2.48 -15.10 7.94
C HIS A 279 -3.19 -14.02 8.76
N PRO A 280 -4.53 -13.94 8.78
CA PRO A 280 -5.19 -12.95 9.63
C PRO A 280 -4.91 -13.15 11.13
N ARG A 281 -4.64 -14.38 11.59
CA ARG A 281 -4.20 -14.61 12.97
C ARG A 281 -2.84 -13.97 13.27
N ALA A 282 -1.91 -14.05 12.33
CA ALA A 282 -0.61 -13.39 12.47
C ALA A 282 -0.75 -11.86 12.43
N HIS A 283 -1.59 -11.34 11.51
CA HIS A 283 -1.81 -9.90 11.35
C HIS A 283 -2.48 -9.28 12.59
N LEU A 284 -3.46 -9.98 13.18
CA LEU A 284 -4.28 -9.51 14.31
C LEU A 284 -3.76 -10.00 15.67
N LYS A 285 -2.53 -10.51 15.75
CA LYS A 285 -1.96 -11.10 16.98
C LYS A 285 -1.96 -10.12 18.17
N SER A 286 -1.71 -8.84 17.92
CA SER A 286 -1.67 -7.78 18.93
C SER A 286 -3.00 -7.04 19.10
N PHE A 287 -4.01 -7.36 18.29
CA PHE A 287 -5.30 -6.69 18.32
C PHE A 287 -6.22 -7.31 19.37
N SER A 288 -6.93 -6.47 20.09
CA SER A 288 -8.05 -6.83 20.97
C SER A 288 -9.17 -5.83 20.77
N GLY A 289 -10.42 -6.34 20.68
CA GLY A 289 -11.57 -5.48 20.43
C GLY A 289 -12.56 -6.09 19.43
N ILE A 290 -13.11 -5.28 18.55
CA ILE A 290 -14.16 -5.68 17.62
C ILE A 290 -13.59 -5.81 16.21
N LEU A 291 -13.67 -7.00 15.64
CA LEU A 291 -13.37 -7.25 14.24
C LEU A 291 -14.66 -7.25 13.43
N GLN A 292 -14.83 -6.24 12.59
CA GLN A 292 -15.97 -6.12 11.69
C GLN A 292 -15.58 -6.67 10.32
N ALA A 293 -16.13 -7.82 9.94
CA ALA A 293 -15.75 -8.52 8.75
C ALA A 293 -16.93 -9.23 8.06
N ASP A 294 -16.68 -9.81 6.89
CA ASP A 294 -17.55 -10.77 6.27
C ASP A 294 -17.55 -12.11 7.06
N GLY A 295 -18.40 -13.04 6.68
CA GLY A 295 -18.48 -14.35 7.33
C GLY A 295 -17.37 -15.32 6.94
N TYR A 296 -16.14 -14.89 6.72
CA TYR A 296 -15.03 -15.75 6.37
C TYR A 296 -14.64 -16.67 7.54
N ALA A 297 -14.71 -18.00 7.31
CA ALA A 297 -14.45 -19.02 8.34
C ALA A 297 -13.01 -18.96 8.94
N GLY A 298 -12.05 -18.39 8.21
CA GLY A 298 -10.68 -18.24 8.69
C GLY A 298 -10.53 -17.31 9.89
N PHE A 299 -11.54 -16.48 10.21
CA PHE A 299 -11.57 -15.65 11.41
C PHE A 299 -12.09 -16.38 12.66
N ALA A 300 -12.74 -17.53 12.52
CA ALA A 300 -13.39 -18.23 13.65
C ALA A 300 -12.45 -18.48 14.84
N GLN A 301 -11.20 -18.85 14.58
CA GLN A 301 -10.22 -19.09 15.65
C GLN A 301 -9.79 -17.80 16.38
N LEU A 302 -9.91 -16.63 15.77
CA LEU A 302 -9.66 -15.34 16.43
C LEU A 302 -10.73 -15.05 17.48
N TYR A 303 -11.99 -15.36 17.17
CA TYR A 303 -13.12 -15.15 18.08
C TYR A 303 -13.13 -16.14 19.26
N ALA A 304 -12.57 -17.34 19.05
CA ALA A 304 -12.52 -18.37 20.08
C ALA A 304 -11.64 -17.99 21.30
N THR A 305 -10.71 -17.03 21.13
CA THR A 305 -9.85 -16.56 22.23
C THR A 305 -10.57 -15.62 23.20
N GLY A 306 -11.71 -15.04 22.80
CA GLY A 306 -12.46 -14.04 23.56
C GLY A 306 -11.85 -12.63 23.56
N ALA A 307 -10.61 -12.47 23.08
CA ALA A 307 -9.97 -11.15 22.96
C ALA A 307 -10.53 -10.31 21.81
N ILE A 308 -11.08 -10.97 20.78
CA ILE A 308 -11.67 -10.35 19.60
C ILE A 308 -13.13 -10.76 19.50
N ALA A 309 -14.03 -9.76 19.46
CA ALA A 309 -15.46 -9.98 19.26
C ALA A 309 -15.83 -9.79 17.79
N GLU A 310 -16.63 -10.72 17.25
CA GLU A 310 -17.13 -10.64 15.87
C GLU A 310 -18.24 -9.58 15.74
N ALA A 311 -18.16 -8.69 14.73
CA ALA A 311 -19.29 -7.91 14.23
C ALA A 311 -19.48 -8.24 12.75
N ALA A 312 -20.69 -8.69 12.38
CA ALA A 312 -20.99 -9.11 11.02
C ALA A 312 -21.55 -7.94 10.18
N CYS A 313 -21.63 -8.16 8.87
CA CYS A 313 -21.98 -7.15 7.88
C CYS A 313 -23.41 -7.37 7.35
N TRP A 314 -24.31 -6.41 7.58
CA TRP A 314 -25.67 -6.43 7.01
C TRP A 314 -25.68 -6.30 5.50
N ALA A 315 -24.70 -5.61 4.88
CA ALA A 315 -24.63 -5.52 3.43
C ALA A 315 -24.42 -6.88 2.76
N HIS A 316 -23.58 -7.76 3.35
CA HIS A 316 -23.42 -9.14 2.88
C HIS A 316 -24.68 -9.99 3.07
N THR A 317 -25.35 -9.83 4.21
CA THR A 317 -26.65 -10.48 4.47
C THR A 317 -27.68 -10.02 3.46
N ARG A 318 -27.81 -8.70 3.25
CA ARG A 318 -28.73 -8.10 2.27
C ARG A 318 -28.45 -8.63 0.85
N ARG A 319 -27.19 -8.76 0.44
CA ARG A 319 -26.82 -9.28 -0.91
C ARG A 319 -27.38 -10.67 -1.13
N LYS A 320 -27.32 -11.57 -0.14
CA LYS A 320 -27.88 -12.94 -0.28
C LYS A 320 -29.38 -12.94 -0.52
N PHE A 321 -30.14 -12.08 0.13
CA PHE A 321 -31.57 -11.93 -0.13
C PHE A 321 -31.85 -11.22 -1.46
N TYR A 322 -30.99 -10.26 -1.83
CA TYR A 322 -31.12 -9.58 -3.11
C TYR A 322 -30.90 -10.52 -4.30
N ASP A 323 -29.92 -11.42 -4.23
CA ASP A 323 -29.70 -12.44 -5.26
C ASP A 323 -30.92 -13.34 -5.40
N VAL A 324 -31.53 -13.81 -4.28
CA VAL A 324 -32.77 -14.61 -4.32
C VAL A 324 -33.95 -13.80 -4.90
N TYR A 325 -34.04 -12.50 -4.58
CA TYR A 325 -35.10 -11.64 -5.11
C TYR A 325 -34.97 -11.44 -6.62
N THR A 326 -33.77 -11.18 -7.10
CA THR A 326 -33.51 -10.98 -8.53
C THR A 326 -33.67 -12.24 -9.37
N ASP A 327 -33.21 -13.38 -8.84
CA ASP A 327 -33.23 -14.66 -9.58
C ASP A 327 -34.61 -15.32 -9.60
N GLN A 328 -35.41 -15.13 -8.53
CA GLN A 328 -36.65 -15.88 -8.33
C GLN A 328 -37.87 -14.98 -8.12
N ALA A 329 -37.73 -13.64 -8.16
CA ALA A 329 -38.79 -12.68 -7.83
C ALA A 329 -39.51 -13.00 -6.51
N SER A 330 -38.80 -13.54 -5.52
CA SER A 330 -39.39 -14.05 -4.26
C SER A 330 -39.94 -12.89 -3.41
N PRO A 331 -41.27 -12.87 -3.14
CA PRO A 331 -41.88 -11.85 -2.27
C PRO A 331 -41.31 -11.89 -0.85
N LEU A 332 -40.98 -13.08 -0.34
CA LEU A 332 -40.38 -13.23 0.99
C LEU A 332 -38.98 -12.61 1.05
N ALA A 333 -38.17 -12.76 0.00
CA ALA A 333 -36.88 -12.07 -0.07
C ALA A 333 -37.05 -10.54 -0.15
N GLY A 334 -38.06 -10.05 -0.90
CA GLY A 334 -38.42 -8.65 -0.97
C GLY A 334 -38.80 -8.08 0.40
N GLU A 335 -39.58 -8.81 1.20
CA GLU A 335 -39.95 -8.41 2.56
C GLU A 335 -38.70 -8.26 3.47
N VAL A 336 -37.74 -9.19 3.41
CA VAL A 336 -36.48 -9.06 4.18
C VAL A 336 -35.69 -7.82 3.75
N LEU A 337 -35.62 -7.56 2.44
CA LEU A 337 -34.93 -6.38 1.93
C LEU A 337 -35.57 -5.07 2.42
N HIS A 338 -36.91 -5.03 2.50
CA HIS A 338 -37.64 -3.88 3.05
C HIS A 338 -37.33 -3.68 4.54
N ARG A 339 -37.34 -4.75 5.35
CA ARG A 339 -36.99 -4.69 6.78
C ARG A 339 -35.54 -4.25 7.01
N ILE A 340 -34.59 -4.76 6.21
CA ILE A 340 -33.20 -4.32 6.27
C ILE A 340 -33.09 -2.83 5.89
N ALA A 341 -33.82 -2.34 4.90
CA ALA A 341 -33.83 -0.92 4.52
C ALA A 341 -34.25 -0.01 5.67
N ALA A 342 -35.22 -0.44 6.50
CA ALA A 342 -35.61 0.31 7.70
C ALA A 342 -34.46 0.44 8.72
N LEU A 343 -33.59 -0.58 8.87
CA LEU A 343 -32.41 -0.47 9.72
C LEU A 343 -31.41 0.56 9.18
N TYR A 344 -31.17 0.53 7.86
CA TYR A 344 -30.29 1.52 7.22
C TYR A 344 -30.81 2.95 7.28
N ALA A 345 -32.14 3.14 7.26
CA ALA A 345 -32.75 4.46 7.45
C ALA A 345 -32.40 5.04 8.84
N ILE A 346 -32.48 4.24 9.90
CA ILE A 346 -32.08 4.65 11.24
C ILE A 346 -30.59 5.04 11.26
N GLU A 347 -29.72 4.20 10.66
CA GLU A 347 -28.27 4.47 10.62
C GLU A 347 -27.92 5.78 9.89
N SER A 348 -28.66 6.12 8.84
CA SER A 348 -28.43 7.38 8.11
C SER A 348 -28.72 8.63 8.95
N GLU A 349 -29.68 8.55 9.88
CA GLU A 349 -30.04 9.65 10.78
C GLU A 349 -29.01 9.88 11.88
N ILE A 350 -28.36 8.80 12.36
CA ILE A 350 -27.43 8.85 13.50
C ILE A 350 -25.96 8.86 13.10
N ARG A 351 -25.67 8.90 11.81
CA ARG A 351 -24.29 8.94 11.32
C ARG A 351 -23.58 10.22 11.77
N GLY A 352 -22.37 10.08 12.31
CA GLY A 352 -21.58 11.19 12.86
C GLY A 352 -21.96 11.59 14.29
N GLN A 353 -22.99 10.97 14.88
CA GLN A 353 -23.33 11.18 16.28
C GLN A 353 -22.39 10.41 17.22
N PRO A 354 -22.21 10.90 18.48
CA PRO A 354 -21.43 10.20 19.49
C PRO A 354 -21.93 8.76 19.76
N PRO A 355 -21.04 7.83 20.17
CA PRO A 355 -21.37 6.43 20.35
C PRO A 355 -22.57 6.18 21.28
N ASP A 356 -22.68 6.93 22.38
CA ASP A 356 -23.77 6.75 23.34
C ASP A 356 -25.13 7.12 22.75
N GLN A 357 -25.19 8.18 21.95
CA GLN A 357 -26.40 8.58 21.24
C GLN A 357 -26.79 7.54 20.19
N ARG A 358 -25.81 7.07 19.40
CA ARG A 358 -26.05 6.00 18.41
C ARG A 358 -26.57 4.74 19.08
N LYS A 359 -25.98 4.33 20.20
CA LYS A 359 -26.43 3.18 20.97
C LYS A 359 -27.86 3.35 21.47
N ALA A 360 -28.18 4.49 22.08
CA ALA A 360 -29.53 4.77 22.62
C ALA A 360 -30.62 4.69 21.52
N VAL A 361 -30.36 5.31 20.35
CA VAL A 361 -31.30 5.25 19.22
C VAL A 361 -31.45 3.86 18.66
N ARG A 362 -30.35 3.11 18.52
CA ARG A 362 -30.38 1.71 18.05
C ARG A 362 -31.17 0.81 18.99
N GLN A 363 -30.96 0.94 20.30
CA GLN A 363 -31.70 0.17 21.30
C GLN A 363 -33.20 0.49 21.31
N SER A 364 -33.58 1.75 21.15
CA SER A 364 -35.01 2.14 21.15
C SER A 364 -35.72 1.87 19.82
N ARG A 365 -35.04 1.93 18.67
CA ARG A 365 -35.68 1.87 17.34
C ARG A 365 -35.25 0.63 16.53
N ALA A 366 -33.93 0.28 16.49
CA ALA A 366 -33.44 -0.81 15.68
C ALA A 366 -33.65 -2.17 16.35
N SER A 367 -33.43 -2.28 17.67
CA SER A 367 -33.58 -3.57 18.39
C SER A 367 -34.98 -4.16 18.26
N PRO A 368 -36.09 -3.41 18.41
CA PRO A 368 -37.42 -3.96 18.19
C PRO A 368 -37.68 -4.46 16.76
N LEU A 369 -37.12 -3.77 15.74
CA LEU A 369 -37.21 -4.23 14.35
C LEU A 369 -36.40 -5.51 14.12
N LEU A 370 -35.24 -5.63 14.76
CA LEU A 370 -34.41 -6.84 14.70
C LEU A 370 -35.10 -8.03 15.38
N GLU A 371 -35.73 -7.84 16.53
CA GLU A 371 -36.50 -8.89 17.20
C GLU A 371 -37.66 -9.39 16.32
N GLN A 372 -38.41 -8.47 15.71
CA GLN A 372 -39.46 -8.82 14.76
C GLN A 372 -38.92 -9.54 13.54
N LEU A 373 -37.79 -9.09 12.98
CA LEU A 373 -37.13 -9.75 11.84
C LEU A 373 -36.65 -11.16 12.22
N HIS A 374 -36.04 -11.31 13.39
CA HIS A 374 -35.60 -12.61 13.91
C HIS A 374 -36.75 -13.61 14.02
N ALA A 375 -37.84 -13.21 14.68
CA ALA A 375 -39.04 -14.05 14.82
C ALA A 375 -39.61 -14.42 13.45
N TRP A 376 -39.70 -13.46 12.54
CA TRP A 376 -40.23 -13.68 11.18
C TRP A 376 -39.32 -14.63 10.36
N LEU A 377 -37.98 -14.47 10.44
CA LEU A 377 -37.04 -15.37 9.74
C LEU A 377 -37.17 -16.82 10.26
N ASN A 378 -37.28 -17.02 11.57
CA ASN A 378 -37.47 -18.36 12.17
C ASN A 378 -38.79 -18.98 11.72
N GLN A 379 -39.89 -18.21 11.71
CA GLN A 379 -41.19 -18.69 11.23
C GLN A 379 -41.12 -19.05 9.73
N THR A 380 -40.53 -18.17 8.90
CA THR A 380 -40.40 -18.42 7.45
C THR A 380 -39.53 -19.62 7.15
N LEU A 381 -38.48 -19.87 7.94
CA LEU A 381 -37.61 -21.04 7.77
C LEU A 381 -38.36 -22.36 7.95
N THR A 382 -39.46 -22.41 8.72
CA THR A 382 -40.32 -23.62 8.85
C THR A 382 -41.12 -23.90 7.60
N GLN A 383 -41.35 -22.86 6.77
CA GLN A 383 -42.20 -22.96 5.58
C GLN A 383 -41.43 -23.15 4.28
N VAL A 384 -40.08 -23.00 4.32
CA VAL A 384 -39.21 -23.12 3.14
C VAL A 384 -38.19 -24.25 3.30
N SER A 385 -37.79 -24.84 2.20
CA SER A 385 -36.72 -25.86 2.24
C SER A 385 -35.40 -25.24 2.67
N LYS A 386 -34.73 -25.83 3.66
CA LYS A 386 -33.37 -25.39 4.09
C LYS A 386 -32.33 -25.52 2.96
N LYS A 387 -32.59 -26.30 1.92
CA LYS A 387 -31.74 -26.45 0.73
C LYS A 387 -32.05 -25.45 -0.36
N SER A 388 -33.13 -24.67 -0.25
CA SER A 388 -33.45 -23.60 -1.19
C SER A 388 -32.50 -22.41 -1.02
N ALA A 389 -32.35 -21.57 -2.05
CA ALA A 389 -31.57 -20.36 -1.99
C ALA A 389 -32.08 -19.43 -0.86
N LEU A 390 -33.38 -19.26 -0.71
CA LEU A 390 -33.98 -18.48 0.37
C LEU A 390 -33.67 -19.08 1.75
N GLY A 391 -33.84 -20.42 1.92
CA GLY A 391 -33.48 -21.10 3.17
C GLY A 391 -32.02 -20.93 3.53
N GLY A 392 -31.12 -20.99 2.54
CA GLY A 392 -29.69 -20.71 2.71
C GLY A 392 -29.39 -19.26 3.15
N ALA A 393 -30.09 -18.28 2.58
CA ALA A 393 -29.97 -16.86 2.97
C ALA A 393 -30.47 -16.63 4.40
N ILE A 394 -31.60 -17.24 4.78
CA ILE A 394 -32.14 -17.16 6.15
C ILE A 394 -31.18 -17.80 7.16
N LEU A 395 -30.67 -19.01 6.89
CA LEU A 395 -29.70 -19.69 7.75
C LEU A 395 -28.40 -18.89 7.89
N TYR A 396 -27.94 -18.24 6.82
CA TYR A 396 -26.78 -17.37 6.89
C TYR A 396 -26.97 -16.22 7.89
N ALA A 397 -28.13 -15.57 7.89
CA ALA A 397 -28.48 -14.49 8.82
C ALA A 397 -28.62 -15.03 10.26
N LEU A 398 -29.40 -16.09 10.46
CA LEU A 398 -29.69 -16.65 11.79
C LEU A 398 -28.42 -17.19 12.47
N ASN A 399 -27.54 -17.87 11.73
CA ASN A 399 -26.27 -18.41 12.28
C ASN A 399 -25.29 -17.30 12.72
N ARG A 400 -25.48 -16.05 12.26
CA ARG A 400 -24.66 -14.89 12.63
C ARG A 400 -25.43 -13.82 13.39
N TRP A 401 -26.61 -14.18 13.90
CA TRP A 401 -27.54 -13.19 14.47
C TRP A 401 -26.89 -12.35 15.56
N GLN A 402 -26.19 -12.98 16.49
CA GLN A 402 -25.49 -12.26 17.56
C GLN A 402 -24.46 -11.28 17.02
N ALA A 403 -23.67 -11.66 16.01
CA ALA A 403 -22.70 -10.79 15.38
C ALA A 403 -23.35 -9.67 14.55
N LEU A 404 -24.51 -9.94 13.91
CA LEU A 404 -25.27 -8.95 13.16
C LEU A 404 -25.97 -7.92 14.06
N THR A 405 -26.34 -8.27 15.28
CA THR A 405 -27.03 -7.38 16.21
C THR A 405 -26.08 -6.62 17.14
N ARG A 406 -24.80 -7.01 17.23
CA ARG A 406 -23.79 -6.42 18.11
C ARG A 406 -23.64 -4.90 17.94
N TYR A 407 -23.92 -4.34 16.76
CA TYR A 407 -23.84 -2.91 16.54
C TYR A 407 -24.87 -2.10 17.38
N CYS A 408 -25.93 -2.75 17.87
CA CYS A 408 -26.88 -2.14 18.79
C CYS A 408 -26.34 -2.02 20.23
N ASP A 409 -25.34 -2.81 20.59
CA ASP A 409 -24.76 -2.81 21.92
C ASP A 409 -23.60 -1.82 22.07
N ASP A 410 -22.94 -1.48 20.97
CA ASP A 410 -21.82 -0.53 20.94
C ASP A 410 -21.99 0.48 19.79
N GLY A 411 -22.16 1.75 20.13
CA GLY A 411 -22.36 2.83 19.15
C GLY A 411 -21.17 3.06 18.20
N ARG A 412 -20.01 2.52 18.48
CA ARG A 412 -18.81 2.61 17.60
C ARG A 412 -18.86 1.65 16.43
N ILE A 413 -19.62 0.55 16.53
CA ILE A 413 -19.75 -0.45 15.47
C ILE A 413 -20.61 0.11 14.33
N GLU A 414 -20.27 -0.22 13.09
CA GLU A 414 -21.09 0.08 11.92
C GLU A 414 -22.07 -1.06 11.63
N ILE A 415 -23.17 -0.75 10.93
CA ILE A 415 -24.13 -1.77 10.49
C ILE A 415 -23.51 -2.68 9.40
N ASP A 416 -22.51 -2.19 8.68
CA ASP A 416 -21.86 -2.89 7.57
C ASP A 416 -20.34 -2.75 7.56
N ASN A 417 -19.67 -3.49 6.67
CA ASN A 417 -18.23 -3.51 6.49
C ASN A 417 -17.76 -2.70 5.27
N ASN A 418 -18.56 -1.76 4.79
CA ASN A 418 -18.28 -0.99 3.57
C ASN A 418 -16.98 -0.15 3.66
N ALA A 419 -16.47 0.14 4.86
CA ALA A 419 -15.20 0.84 5.03
C ALA A 419 -14.04 0.03 4.44
N ALA A 420 -13.96 -1.28 4.74
CA ALA A 420 -12.94 -2.15 4.18
C ALA A 420 -13.12 -2.39 2.67
N GLU A 421 -14.37 -2.58 2.21
CA GLU A 421 -14.65 -2.80 0.79
C GLU A 421 -14.27 -1.60 -0.09
N ARG A 422 -14.45 -0.37 0.42
CA ARG A 422 -14.12 0.87 -0.31
C ARG A 422 -12.64 1.23 -0.25
N ALA A 423 -11.91 0.77 0.76
CA ALA A 423 -10.52 1.16 0.98
C ALA A 423 -9.59 0.78 -0.17
N LEU A 424 -9.83 -0.35 -0.82
CA LEU A 424 -9.04 -0.79 -1.97
C LEU A 424 -9.36 -0.06 -3.27
N GLY A 425 -10.50 0.67 -3.34
CA GLY A 425 -10.93 1.34 -4.56
C GLY A 425 -11.28 0.35 -5.69
N ARG A 426 -10.66 0.51 -6.86
CA ARG A 426 -10.90 -0.38 -8.01
C ARG A 426 -10.20 -1.72 -7.80
N LYS A 427 -10.97 -2.81 -7.78
CA LYS A 427 -10.48 -4.20 -7.72
C LYS A 427 -9.91 -4.70 -9.06
N ASN A 428 -10.02 -3.92 -10.13
CA ASN A 428 -9.51 -4.26 -11.45
C ASN A 428 -7.99 -4.04 -11.48
N TYR A 429 -7.27 -4.94 -12.19
CA TYR A 429 -5.80 -4.91 -12.35
C TYR A 429 -4.98 -5.21 -11.09
N LEU A 430 -5.55 -5.85 -10.06
CA LEU A 430 -4.78 -6.39 -8.95
C LEU A 430 -3.97 -7.60 -9.44
N PHE A 431 -2.69 -7.38 -9.61
CA PHE A 431 -1.76 -8.36 -10.14
C PHE A 431 -0.36 -8.12 -9.57
N ALA A 432 0.35 -9.19 -9.25
CA ALA A 432 1.74 -9.12 -8.82
C ALA A 432 2.61 -10.11 -9.60
N GLY A 433 3.83 -9.71 -9.93
CA GLY A 433 4.79 -10.56 -10.60
C GLY A 433 5.39 -11.64 -9.68
N SER A 434 5.31 -11.45 -8.37
CA SER A 434 5.82 -12.37 -7.34
C SER A 434 5.13 -12.13 -6.00
N ASP A 435 5.36 -13.02 -5.01
CA ASP A 435 4.89 -12.82 -3.63
C ASP A 435 5.50 -11.54 -3.02
N ALA A 436 6.78 -11.31 -3.20
CA ALA A 436 7.46 -10.09 -2.75
C ALA A 436 6.88 -8.83 -3.42
N GLY A 437 6.48 -8.92 -4.70
CA GLY A 437 5.74 -7.86 -5.39
C GLY A 437 4.38 -7.58 -4.76
N GLY A 438 3.68 -8.62 -4.33
CA GLY A 438 2.42 -8.51 -3.59
C GLY A 438 2.59 -7.83 -2.24
N GLU A 439 3.64 -8.17 -1.50
CA GLU A 439 3.97 -7.52 -0.21
C GLU A 439 4.27 -6.03 -0.39
N ARG A 440 5.08 -5.67 -1.40
CA ARG A 440 5.38 -4.27 -1.73
C ARG A 440 4.13 -3.50 -2.16
N ALA A 441 3.28 -4.12 -2.95
CA ALA A 441 2.01 -3.52 -3.35
C ALA A 441 1.13 -3.24 -2.13
N ALA A 442 0.98 -4.19 -1.20
CA ALA A 442 0.27 -4.00 0.05
C ALA A 442 0.83 -2.84 0.87
N ALA A 443 2.16 -2.75 0.97
CA ALA A 443 2.86 -1.68 1.67
C ALA A 443 2.57 -0.29 1.07
N ILE A 444 2.73 -0.13 -0.23
CA ILE A 444 2.48 1.16 -0.91
C ILE A 444 0.98 1.50 -0.92
N TYR A 445 0.08 0.52 -1.11
CA TYR A 445 -1.36 0.74 -1.00
C TYR A 445 -1.76 1.25 0.38
N SER A 446 -1.09 0.79 1.45
CA SER A 446 -1.35 1.26 2.82
C SER A 446 -1.09 2.76 2.95
N LEU A 447 0.06 3.24 2.48
CA LEU A 447 0.42 4.66 2.51
C LEU A 447 -0.50 5.50 1.62
N VAL A 448 -0.68 5.08 0.36
CA VAL A 448 -1.52 5.79 -0.61
C VAL A 448 -3.00 5.82 -0.19
N GLY A 449 -3.53 4.68 0.28
CA GLY A 449 -4.90 4.59 0.75
C GLY A 449 -5.15 5.48 1.96
N THR A 450 -4.22 5.48 2.91
CA THR A 450 -4.31 6.33 4.10
C THR A 450 -4.17 7.81 3.76
N ALA A 451 -3.28 8.20 2.85
CA ALA A 451 -3.18 9.57 2.36
C ALA A 451 -4.53 10.05 1.79
N LYS A 452 -5.16 9.25 0.92
CA LYS A 452 -6.49 9.54 0.34
C LYS A 452 -7.58 9.66 1.41
N LEU A 453 -7.60 8.78 2.43
CA LEU A 453 -8.56 8.83 3.53
C LEU A 453 -8.46 10.11 4.35
N ASN A 454 -7.27 10.74 4.37
CA ASN A 454 -6.99 12.00 5.06
C ASN A 454 -6.95 13.21 4.10
N GLY A 455 -7.43 13.08 2.87
CA GLY A 455 -7.58 14.18 1.91
C GLY A 455 -6.27 14.65 1.27
N LEU A 456 -5.17 13.89 1.39
CA LEU A 456 -3.90 14.23 0.80
C LEU A 456 -3.76 13.63 -0.62
N ASN A 457 -3.09 14.38 -1.50
CA ASN A 457 -2.64 13.84 -2.78
C ASN A 457 -1.55 12.78 -2.53
N PRO A 458 -1.70 11.54 -3.00
CA PRO A 458 -0.75 10.46 -2.71
C PRO A 458 0.67 10.72 -3.22
N GLN A 459 0.80 11.34 -4.40
CA GLN A 459 2.11 11.64 -4.96
C GLN A 459 2.82 12.73 -4.14
N ALA A 460 2.11 13.81 -3.80
CA ALA A 460 2.66 14.87 -2.95
C ALA A 460 3.04 14.34 -1.57
N TYR A 461 2.19 13.48 -0.98
CA TYR A 461 2.49 12.82 0.29
C TYR A 461 3.76 11.96 0.22
N LEU A 462 3.87 11.08 -0.77
CA LEU A 462 5.07 10.24 -0.93
C LEU A 462 6.32 11.05 -1.24
N THR A 463 6.21 12.15 -2.00
CA THR A 463 7.32 13.07 -2.24
C THR A 463 7.81 13.64 -0.93
N TYR A 464 6.93 14.21 -0.11
CA TYR A 464 7.26 14.76 1.20
C TYR A 464 7.92 13.72 2.10
N VAL A 465 7.33 12.52 2.20
CA VAL A 465 7.89 11.45 3.03
C VAL A 465 9.29 11.06 2.56
N LEU A 466 9.50 10.88 1.26
CA LEU A 466 10.79 10.48 0.71
C LEU A 466 11.86 11.60 0.86
N GLU A 467 11.47 12.85 0.90
CA GLU A 467 12.40 13.96 1.20
C GLU A 467 12.92 13.93 2.63
N HIS A 468 12.10 13.47 3.58
CA HIS A 468 12.41 13.63 5.00
C HIS A 468 12.84 12.33 5.70
N ILE A 469 12.33 11.17 5.26
CA ILE A 469 12.46 9.91 5.99
C ILE A 469 13.90 9.42 6.21
N ALA A 470 14.82 9.75 5.28
CA ALA A 470 16.20 9.30 5.36
C ALA A 470 16.98 9.92 6.55
N GLU A 471 16.59 11.11 7.00
CA GLU A 471 17.17 11.80 8.16
C GLU A 471 16.26 11.75 9.40
N HIS A 472 15.04 11.28 9.23
CA HIS A 472 14.05 11.27 10.31
C HIS A 472 14.37 10.18 11.33
N PRO A 473 14.36 10.47 12.63
CA PRO A 473 14.60 9.46 13.66
C PRO A 473 13.57 8.33 13.60
N VAL A 474 14.02 7.07 13.56
CA VAL A 474 13.14 5.90 13.42
C VAL A 474 12.09 5.80 14.53
N ASN A 475 12.43 6.20 15.75
CA ASN A 475 11.50 6.23 16.89
C ASN A 475 10.43 7.34 16.79
N ARG A 476 10.58 8.30 15.86
CA ARG A 476 9.65 9.39 15.60
C ARG A 476 8.99 9.29 14.23
N VAL A 477 9.19 8.18 13.51
CA VAL A 477 8.67 7.98 12.15
C VAL A 477 7.15 8.19 12.02
N GLY A 478 6.41 8.02 13.11
CA GLY A 478 4.97 8.31 13.18
C GLY A 478 4.60 9.76 12.85
N GLU A 479 5.54 10.71 12.99
CA GLU A 479 5.34 12.11 12.62
C GLU A 479 5.17 12.30 11.10
N LEU A 480 5.62 11.32 10.32
CA LEU A 480 5.46 11.29 8.86
C LEU A 480 4.15 10.60 8.41
N LEU A 481 3.27 10.24 9.34
CA LEU A 481 1.94 9.71 8.98
C LEU A 481 1.06 10.83 8.40
N PRO A 482 0.13 10.51 7.48
CA PRO A 482 -0.59 11.49 6.68
C PRO A 482 -1.26 12.61 7.47
N TRP A 483 -1.82 12.33 8.63
CA TRP A 483 -2.52 13.31 9.47
C TRP A 483 -1.63 14.27 10.25
N ASN A 484 -0.33 14.01 10.29
CA ASN A 484 0.67 14.86 10.94
C ASN A 484 1.36 15.82 9.94
N ILE A 485 1.02 15.70 8.64
CA ILE A 485 1.64 16.47 7.57
C ILE A 485 0.64 17.49 7.03
N SER A 486 1.05 18.75 6.99
CA SER A 486 0.32 19.81 6.31
C SER A 486 1.02 20.09 4.97
N LEU A 487 0.42 19.62 3.88
CA LEU A 487 0.87 19.98 2.53
C LEU A 487 0.15 21.26 2.12
N ASN A 488 0.88 22.37 2.02
CA ASN A 488 0.31 23.61 1.54
C ASN A 488 -0.06 23.49 0.06
N HIS A 489 -1.17 24.09 -0.36
CA HIS A 489 -1.59 24.13 -1.78
C HIS A 489 -0.56 24.78 -2.71
N THR A 490 0.36 25.60 -2.18
CA THR A 490 1.49 26.22 -2.90
C THR A 490 2.53 25.20 -3.37
N ASP A 491 2.76 24.11 -2.62
CA ASP A 491 3.71 23.06 -3.01
C ASP A 491 3.22 22.25 -4.23
N LEU A 492 1.93 22.30 -4.53
CA LEU A 492 1.34 21.68 -5.73
C LEU A 492 1.47 22.56 -6.98
N CYS A 493 1.62 23.88 -6.82
CA CYS A 493 1.76 24.81 -7.96
C CYS A 493 3.23 25.04 -8.38
N GLU A 494 4.20 24.88 -7.47
CA GLU A 494 5.62 24.85 -7.84
C GLU A 494 6.06 23.50 -8.44
N ALA A 495 5.25 22.45 -8.26
CA ALA A 495 5.41 21.16 -8.90
C ALA A 495 4.60 21.02 -10.22
N ALA A 496 3.88 22.04 -10.66
CA ALA A 496 3.19 22.14 -11.94
C ALA A 496 3.89 23.16 -12.89
#